data_ce7e9519be9d58b6361a381117c77886
#
_entry.id   ce7e9519be9d58b6361a381117c77886
#
_cell.length_a   1.000
_cell.length_b   1.000
_cell.length_c   1.000
_cell.angle_alpha   90.00
_cell.angle_beta   90.00
_cell.angle_gamma   90.00
#
_symmetry.space_group_name_H-M   'P 1'
#
loop_
_entity.id
_entity.type
_entity.pdbx_description
1 polymer ?
#
loop_
_entity_poly.entity_id
_entity_poly.type
_entity_poly.pdbx_seq_one_letter_code
_entity_poly.pdbx_strand_id
1 'polypeptide(L)'
;MAASKVYFTTFHTTLEENIQQKLSRLLLTAGMDQIDFKNRYVAIKMHFGEPGNLAYLRPNYAKTVADLVRQLGGKPFLTDCNTLYVGGR
;
A
#
# COMPACT_ATOMS: atom_id res chain seq x y z
N MET A 1 22.74 13.71 -12.85
CA MET A 1 21.41 13.30 -12.39
C MET A 1 21.56 12.36 -11.21
N ALA A 2 20.88 12.64 -10.14
CA ALA A 2 20.93 11.76 -8.97
C ALA A 2 20.15 10.47 -9.23
N ALA A 3 20.67 9.33 -8.76
CA ALA A 3 19.96 8.07 -8.82
C ALA A 3 18.75 8.10 -7.88
N SER A 4 17.66 7.47 -8.31
CA SER A 4 16.48 7.30 -7.46
C SER A 4 16.78 6.32 -6.33
N LYS A 5 16.23 6.60 -5.15
CA LYS A 5 16.35 5.69 -4.01
C LYS A 5 15.26 4.64 -4.08
N VAL A 6 15.62 3.41 -3.77
CA VAL A 6 14.69 2.29 -3.66
C VAL A 6 14.76 1.75 -2.24
N TYR A 7 13.59 1.60 -1.62
CA TYR A 7 13.49 1.09 -0.25
C TYR A 7 12.99 -0.34 -0.30
N PHE A 8 13.69 -1.24 0.37
CA PHE A 8 13.45 -2.67 0.28
C PHE A 8 13.49 -3.31 1.67
N THR A 9 12.62 -4.28 1.90
CA THR A 9 12.67 -5.15 3.06
C THR A 9 12.31 -6.57 2.65
N THR A 10 12.62 -7.54 3.49
CA THR A 10 12.32 -8.95 3.24
C THR A 10 11.03 -9.36 3.92
N PHE A 11 10.53 -10.57 3.62
CA PHE A 11 9.39 -11.17 4.32
C PHE A 11 9.76 -11.81 5.65
N HIS A 12 11.03 -11.78 6.02
CA HIS A 12 11.46 -12.33 7.31
C HIS A 12 10.80 -11.56 8.46
N THR A 13 10.20 -12.29 9.40
CA THR A 13 9.54 -11.71 10.57
C THR A 13 10.19 -12.19 11.85
N THR A 14 10.01 -11.42 12.93
CA THR A 14 10.48 -11.74 14.26
C THR A 14 9.32 -11.72 15.23
N LEU A 15 9.57 -12.05 16.48
CA LEU A 15 8.55 -11.94 17.53
C LEU A 15 8.16 -10.49 17.80
N GLU A 16 9.07 -9.54 17.54
CA GLU A 16 8.84 -8.12 17.78
C GLU A 16 8.23 -7.40 16.57
N GLU A 17 8.37 -7.95 15.37
CA GLU A 17 7.94 -7.25 14.15
C GLU A 17 7.37 -8.23 13.12
N ASN A 18 6.09 -8.04 12.79
CA ASN A 18 5.40 -8.79 11.73
C ASN A 18 5.52 -8.08 10.37
N ILE A 19 4.95 -8.67 9.31
CA ILE A 19 5.03 -8.13 7.94
C ILE A 19 4.37 -6.75 7.85
N GLN A 20 3.20 -6.56 8.49
CA GLN A 20 2.49 -5.29 8.44
C GLN A 20 3.29 -4.18 9.12
N GLN A 21 3.93 -4.48 10.25
CA GLN A 21 4.79 -3.53 10.93
C GLN A 21 6.02 -3.17 10.09
N LYS A 22 6.60 -4.15 9.40
CA LYS A 22 7.70 -3.92 8.47
C LYS A 22 7.29 -3.02 7.33
N LEU A 23 6.08 -3.23 6.76
CA LEU A 23 5.55 -2.39 5.70
C LEU A 23 5.38 -0.94 6.17
N SER A 24 4.78 -0.72 7.35
CA SER A 24 4.63 0.62 7.91
C SER A 24 5.98 1.31 8.10
N ARG A 25 6.95 0.60 8.67
CA ARG A 25 8.30 1.14 8.88
C ARG A 25 8.98 1.49 7.56
N LEU A 26 8.83 0.63 6.56
CA LEU A 26 9.39 0.86 5.22
C LEU A 26 8.81 2.11 4.58
N LEU A 27 7.50 2.28 4.64
CA LEU A 27 6.81 3.44 4.07
C LEU A 27 7.22 4.74 4.77
N LEU A 28 7.32 4.73 6.09
CA LEU A 28 7.78 5.90 6.84
C LEU A 28 9.25 6.22 6.53
N THR A 29 10.09 5.22 6.42
CA THR A 29 11.49 5.39 6.03
C THR A 29 11.59 5.99 4.62
N ALA A 30 10.69 5.59 3.72
CA ALA A 30 10.66 6.13 2.37
C ALA A 30 10.11 7.57 2.29
N GLY A 31 9.59 8.11 3.38
CA GLY A 31 9.16 9.49 3.44
C GLY A 31 7.66 9.70 3.35
N MET A 32 6.84 8.68 3.61
CA MET A 32 5.39 8.81 3.52
C MET A 32 4.85 9.88 4.47
N ASP A 33 5.48 10.07 5.63
CA ASP A 33 5.10 11.10 6.60
C ASP A 33 5.45 12.53 6.13
N GLN A 34 6.21 12.68 5.05
CA GLN A 34 6.51 13.97 4.44
C GLN A 34 5.42 14.42 3.47
N ILE A 35 4.45 13.57 3.15
CA ILE A 35 3.34 13.90 2.28
C ILE A 35 2.23 14.52 3.13
N ASP A 36 1.67 15.63 2.67
CA ASP A 36 0.57 16.29 3.37
C ASP A 36 -0.75 15.59 3.04
N PHE A 37 -1.16 14.67 3.91
CA PHE A 37 -2.44 13.97 3.79
C PHE A 37 -3.57 14.64 4.58
N LYS A 38 -3.27 15.64 5.39
CA LYS A 38 -4.21 16.17 6.37
C LYS A 38 -5.51 16.63 5.72
N ASN A 39 -6.62 16.06 6.16
CA ASN A 39 -7.98 16.34 5.66
C ASN A 39 -8.19 16.06 4.17
N ARG A 40 -7.32 15.26 3.55
CA ARG A 40 -7.43 14.91 2.14
C ARG A 40 -7.95 13.50 1.95
N TYR A 41 -8.74 13.29 0.89
CA TYR A 41 -9.06 11.95 0.43
C TYR A 41 -7.83 11.37 -0.24
N VAL A 42 -7.47 10.14 0.14
CA VAL A 42 -6.27 9.48 -0.36
C VAL A 42 -6.68 8.16 -1.02
N ALA A 43 -6.55 8.11 -2.34
CA ALA A 43 -6.86 6.91 -3.10
C ALA A 43 -5.68 5.93 -2.99
N ILE A 44 -5.97 4.72 -2.56
CA ILE A 44 -4.99 3.63 -2.53
C ILE A 44 -5.37 2.70 -3.69
N LYS A 45 -4.61 2.80 -4.78
CA LYS A 45 -4.84 1.95 -5.94
C LYS A 45 -4.23 0.58 -5.70
N MET A 46 -5.05 -0.45 -5.81
CA MET A 46 -4.64 -1.81 -5.57
C MET A 46 -5.44 -2.75 -6.47
N HIS A 47 -4.78 -3.74 -7.05
CA HIS A 47 -5.46 -4.78 -7.81
C HIS A 47 -6.22 -5.71 -6.86
N PHE A 48 -7.52 -5.87 -7.10
CA PHE A 48 -8.39 -6.72 -6.27
C PHE A 48 -8.55 -8.13 -6.81
N GLY A 49 -7.88 -8.46 -7.92
CA GLY A 49 -8.08 -9.71 -8.62
C GLY A 49 -9.20 -9.61 -9.66
N GLU A 50 -9.38 -10.68 -10.39
CA GLU A 50 -10.46 -10.83 -11.37
C GLU A 50 -10.83 -12.31 -11.42
N PRO A 51 -11.98 -12.69 -11.99
CA PRO A 51 -12.36 -14.10 -12.06
C PRO A 51 -11.25 -14.95 -12.68
N GLY A 52 -10.82 -15.99 -11.96
CA GLY A 52 -9.75 -16.89 -12.38
C GLY A 52 -8.33 -16.41 -12.07
N ASN A 53 -8.16 -15.21 -11.53
CA ASN A 53 -6.82 -14.71 -11.16
C ASN A 53 -6.79 -14.34 -9.67
N LEU A 54 -6.03 -15.11 -8.89
CA LEU A 54 -5.84 -14.89 -7.47
C LEU A 54 -4.46 -14.31 -7.14
N ALA A 55 -3.67 -13.93 -8.16
CA ALA A 55 -2.32 -13.42 -7.99
C ALA A 55 -2.36 -11.92 -7.70
N TYR A 56 -2.80 -11.54 -6.52
CA TYR A 56 -2.86 -10.15 -6.07
C TYR A 56 -2.49 -10.05 -4.60
N LEU A 57 -2.17 -8.83 -4.15
CA LEU A 57 -1.77 -8.59 -2.77
C LEU A 57 -2.94 -8.81 -1.82
N ARG A 58 -2.63 -9.32 -0.63
CA ARG A 58 -3.64 -9.58 0.41
C ARG A 58 -4.22 -8.27 0.94
N PRO A 59 -5.51 -8.25 1.33
CA PRO A 59 -6.13 -7.06 1.92
C PRO A 59 -5.42 -6.52 3.16
N ASN A 60 -4.67 -7.36 3.87
CA ASN A 60 -3.91 -6.96 5.04
C ASN A 60 -2.90 -5.84 4.74
N TYR A 61 -2.27 -5.88 3.56
CA TYR A 61 -1.35 -4.83 3.14
C TYR A 61 -2.08 -3.52 2.87
N ALA A 62 -3.24 -3.59 2.21
CA ALA A 62 -4.07 -2.41 1.98
C ALA A 62 -4.53 -1.80 3.30
N LYS A 63 -4.92 -2.63 4.28
CA LYS A 63 -5.30 -2.16 5.61
C LYS A 63 -4.15 -1.43 6.29
N THR A 64 -2.94 -1.97 6.20
CA THR A 64 -1.75 -1.33 6.80
C THR A 64 -1.54 0.06 6.22
N VAL A 65 -1.61 0.21 4.90
CA VAL A 65 -1.44 1.50 4.24
C VAL A 65 -2.57 2.45 4.63
N ALA A 66 -3.82 1.98 4.64
CA ALA A 66 -4.97 2.80 5.02
C ALA A 66 -4.86 3.29 6.47
N ASP A 67 -4.46 2.43 7.39
CA ASP A 67 -4.27 2.82 8.79
C ASP A 67 -3.17 3.87 8.92
N LEU A 68 -2.09 3.74 8.17
CA LEU A 68 -1.01 4.72 8.18
C LEU A 68 -1.47 6.07 7.62
N VAL A 69 -2.25 6.07 6.53
CA VAL A 69 -2.84 7.30 5.98
C VAL A 69 -3.72 7.98 7.02
N ARG A 70 -4.54 7.22 7.75
CA ARG A 70 -5.37 7.79 8.83
C ARG A 70 -4.52 8.39 9.94
N GLN A 71 -3.45 7.73 10.34
CA GLN A 71 -2.52 8.25 11.35
C GLN A 71 -1.90 9.56 10.91
N LEU A 72 -1.69 9.73 9.61
CA LEU A 72 -1.13 10.95 9.03
C LEU A 72 -2.20 12.00 8.70
N GLY A 73 -3.45 11.76 9.10
CA GLY A 73 -4.54 12.73 8.99
C GLY A 73 -5.37 12.65 7.72
N GLY A 74 -5.13 11.68 6.86
CA GLY A 74 -5.84 11.50 5.61
C GLY A 74 -7.09 10.65 5.73
N LYS A 75 -7.89 10.64 4.66
CA LYS A 75 -9.12 9.85 4.53
C LYS A 75 -8.92 8.82 3.42
N PRO A 76 -8.48 7.61 3.75
CA PRO A 76 -8.14 6.61 2.73
C PRO A 76 -9.39 5.93 2.14
N PHE A 77 -9.28 5.57 0.87
CA PHE A 77 -10.22 4.64 0.24
C PHE A 77 -9.47 3.77 -0.77
N LEU A 78 -9.99 2.58 -1.00
CA LEU A 78 -9.40 1.65 -1.96
C LEU A 78 -10.04 1.85 -3.32
N THR A 79 -9.23 1.71 -4.36
CA THR A 79 -9.70 1.86 -5.74
C THR A 79 -8.87 0.98 -6.68
N ASP A 80 -9.42 0.73 -7.84
CA ASP A 80 -8.74 0.09 -8.95
C ASP A 80 -9.24 0.67 -10.25
N CYS A 81 -8.62 0.31 -11.36
CA CYS A 81 -9.01 0.77 -12.70
C CYS A 81 -9.58 -0.37 -13.51
N ASN A 82 -10.46 -0.05 -14.46
CA ASN A 82 -10.89 -1.00 -15.47
C ASN A 82 -9.70 -1.35 -16.36
N THR A 83 -9.70 -2.59 -16.87
CA THR A 83 -8.69 -3.02 -17.83
C THR A 83 -9.05 -2.56 -19.24
N LEU A 84 -8.05 -2.49 -20.13
CA LEU A 84 -8.26 -2.20 -21.53
C LEU A 84 -8.70 -3.42 -22.33
N TYR A 85 -8.58 -4.61 -21.75
CA TYR A 85 -9.06 -5.86 -22.35
C TYR A 85 -10.32 -6.33 -21.63
N VAL A 86 -11.03 -7.27 -22.25
CA VAL A 86 -12.19 -7.89 -21.61
C VAL A 86 -11.68 -8.83 -20.52
N GLY A 87 -11.88 -8.44 -19.27
CA GLY A 87 -11.56 -9.27 -18.12
C GLY A 87 -12.51 -10.45 -17.98
N GLY A 88 -12.39 -11.21 -16.89
CA GLY A 88 -13.25 -12.36 -16.66
C GLY A 88 -14.72 -11.98 -16.51
N ARG A 89 -15.47 -12.21 -17.51
CA ARG A 89 -16.91 -12.09 -17.49
C ARG A 89 -17.55 -13.40 -17.15
#